data_538fa4b8e795cf448f2e7d26d42066c2
#
_entry.id   538fa4b8e795cf448f2e7d26d42066c2
#
_cell.length_a   1.000
_cell.length_b   1.000
_cell.length_c   1.000
_cell.angle_alpha   90.00
_cell.angle_beta   90.00
_cell.angle_gamma   90.00
#
_symmetry.space_group_name_H-M   'P 1'
#
loop_
_entity.id
_entity.type
_entity.pdbx_description
1 polymer ?
#
loop_
_entity_poly.entity_id
_entity_poly.type
_entity_poly.pdbx_seq_one_letter_code
_entity_poly.pdbx_strand_id
1 'polypeptide(L)'
;FKPLAKGYNAVTPEPIRNGVTNFFNNLNEIDNAINNLFQGKPEGFAVSVGRLAINSTIGIGGIVDVASHMGLQHSPEDLGQTFGYLGAGSGPYIVLPLLGSSSVRDVPGRVLSMYLNPLAWLDDISFRNIMVGINAVDARSNLLAKEEIASEISDDKYTLYKDAFLEQREFEISDGNLSDSDLTSDIDCLLYTSPSPRDSC
;
A
#
# COMPACT_ATOMS: atom_id res chain seq x y z
N PHE A 1 -4.05 -2.40 18.86
CA PHE A 1 -3.33 -3.19 17.86
C PHE A 1 -1.79 -3.13 18.00
N LYS A 2 -1.18 -1.96 18.35
CA LYS A 2 0.27 -1.83 18.49
C LYS A 2 0.92 -2.86 19.45
N PRO A 3 0.39 -3.13 20.65
CA PRO A 3 0.97 -4.17 21.51
C PRO A 3 0.85 -5.58 20.94
N LEU A 4 -0.26 -5.88 20.20
CA LEU A 4 -0.45 -7.17 19.57
C LEU A 4 0.56 -7.39 18.42
N ALA A 5 0.79 -6.39 17.58
CA ALA A 5 1.78 -6.43 16.52
C ALA A 5 3.23 -6.56 17.06
N LYS A 6 3.55 -5.89 18.17
CA LYS A 6 4.83 -6.07 18.86
C LYS A 6 5.00 -7.49 19.40
N GLY A 7 3.94 -8.05 20.02
CA GLY A 7 3.92 -9.43 20.49
C GLY A 7 4.13 -10.43 19.33
N TYR A 8 3.45 -10.22 18.21
CA TYR A 8 3.64 -11.03 17.00
C TYR A 8 5.09 -10.99 16.49
N ASN A 9 5.71 -9.81 16.44
CA ASN A 9 7.12 -9.67 16.05
C ASN A 9 8.10 -10.34 17.04
N ALA A 10 7.78 -10.36 18.32
CA ALA A 10 8.64 -10.95 19.34
C ALA A 10 8.57 -12.50 19.37
N VAL A 11 7.40 -13.07 19.04
CA VAL A 11 7.15 -14.52 19.13
C VAL A 11 7.39 -15.22 17.80
N THR A 12 7.09 -14.54 16.67
CA THR A 12 7.13 -15.15 15.33
C THR A 12 8.46 -14.86 14.64
N PRO A 13 9.25 -15.91 14.30
CA PRO A 13 10.50 -15.75 13.56
C PRO A 13 10.29 -15.04 12.20
N GLU A 14 11.29 -14.28 11.78
CA GLU A 14 11.24 -13.49 10.54
C GLU A 14 10.85 -14.32 9.29
N PRO A 15 11.41 -15.54 9.05
CA PRO A 15 11.02 -16.33 7.88
C PRO A 15 9.53 -16.69 7.86
N ILE A 16 8.91 -16.90 9.03
CA ILE A 16 7.49 -17.21 9.14
C ILE A 16 6.67 -15.96 8.85
N ARG A 17 7.06 -14.81 9.38
CA ARG A 17 6.39 -13.53 9.08
C ARG A 17 6.44 -13.22 7.60
N ASN A 18 7.63 -13.36 6.99
CA ASN A 18 7.79 -13.15 5.54
C ASN A 18 6.89 -14.10 4.74
N GLY A 19 6.77 -15.36 5.16
CA GLY A 19 5.84 -16.32 4.55
C GLY A 19 4.38 -15.90 4.66
N VAL A 20 3.97 -15.37 5.81
CA VAL A 20 2.61 -14.85 6.01
C VAL A 20 2.36 -13.63 5.11
N THR A 21 3.28 -12.68 5.10
CA THR A 21 3.20 -11.49 4.23
C THR A 21 3.14 -11.89 2.75
N ASN A 22 3.99 -12.82 2.30
CA ASN A 22 4.02 -13.31 0.91
C ASN A 22 2.69 -13.99 0.53
N PHE A 23 2.12 -14.79 1.43
CA PHE A 23 0.84 -15.44 1.20
C PHE A 23 -0.28 -14.42 0.95
N PHE A 24 -0.40 -13.38 1.78
CA PHE A 24 -1.42 -12.36 1.59
C PHE A 24 -1.15 -11.50 0.35
N ASN A 25 0.12 -11.18 0.06
CA ASN A 25 0.50 -10.49 -1.17
C ASN A 25 0.14 -11.32 -2.40
N ASN A 26 0.33 -12.64 -2.36
CA ASN A 26 -0.07 -13.53 -3.46
C ASN A 26 -1.60 -13.53 -3.70
N LEU A 27 -2.41 -13.45 -2.65
CA LEU A 27 -3.86 -13.28 -2.79
C LEU A 27 -4.22 -11.91 -3.39
N ASN A 28 -3.48 -10.87 -3.05
CA ASN A 28 -3.69 -9.53 -3.58
C ASN A 28 -3.28 -9.39 -5.06
N GLU A 29 -2.50 -10.33 -5.62
CA GLU A 29 -2.19 -10.32 -7.06
C GLU A 29 -3.44 -10.44 -7.94
N ILE A 30 -4.54 -10.98 -7.40
CA ILE A 30 -5.84 -11.00 -8.11
C ILE A 30 -6.38 -9.57 -8.26
N ASP A 31 -6.36 -8.79 -7.18
CA ASP A 31 -6.77 -7.38 -7.20
C ASP A 31 -5.83 -6.55 -8.11
N ASN A 32 -4.52 -6.75 -7.99
CA ASN A 32 -3.52 -6.14 -8.86
C ASN A 32 -3.80 -6.43 -10.35
N ALA A 33 -4.05 -7.68 -10.72
CA ALA A 33 -4.35 -8.07 -12.09
C ALA A 33 -5.60 -7.36 -12.62
N ILE A 34 -6.68 -7.34 -11.84
CA ILE A 34 -7.94 -6.69 -12.21
C ILE A 34 -7.73 -5.19 -12.41
N ASN A 35 -6.99 -4.53 -11.52
CA ASN A 35 -6.74 -3.10 -11.61
C ASN A 35 -5.84 -2.75 -12.80
N ASN A 36 -4.78 -3.53 -13.06
CA ASN A 36 -3.96 -3.38 -14.27
C ASN A 36 -4.80 -3.50 -15.55
N LEU A 37 -5.77 -4.43 -15.58
CA LEU A 37 -6.67 -4.58 -16.72
C LEU A 37 -7.56 -3.33 -16.90
N PHE A 38 -8.13 -2.79 -15.82
CA PHE A 38 -8.96 -1.58 -15.88
C PHE A 38 -8.16 -0.32 -16.24
N GLN A 39 -6.89 -0.28 -15.91
CA GLN A 39 -5.97 0.80 -16.30
C GLN A 39 -5.43 0.64 -17.74
N GLY A 40 -5.73 -0.49 -18.41
CA GLY A 40 -5.22 -0.76 -19.76
C GLY A 40 -3.72 -1.09 -19.80
N LYS A 41 -3.19 -1.66 -18.72
CA LYS A 41 -1.78 -2.07 -18.55
C LYS A 41 -1.63 -3.60 -18.75
N PRO A 42 -1.53 -4.09 -20.00
CA PRO A 42 -1.49 -5.54 -20.26
C PRO A 42 -0.23 -6.21 -19.73
N GLU A 43 0.88 -5.49 -19.64
CA GLU A 43 2.13 -6.00 -19.05
C GLU A 43 1.99 -6.22 -17.55
N GLY A 44 1.48 -5.24 -16.80
CA GLY A 44 1.19 -5.36 -15.37
C GLY A 44 0.21 -6.49 -15.07
N PHE A 45 -0.84 -6.62 -15.89
CA PHE A 45 -1.77 -7.74 -15.81
C PHE A 45 -1.06 -9.09 -15.98
N ALA A 46 -0.22 -9.25 -17.01
CA ALA A 46 0.51 -10.48 -17.27
C ALA A 46 1.50 -10.81 -16.14
N VAL A 47 2.18 -9.80 -15.60
CA VAL A 47 3.08 -9.96 -14.45
C VAL A 47 2.31 -10.42 -13.23
N SER A 48 1.20 -9.79 -12.86
CA SER A 48 0.39 -10.17 -11.69
C SER A 48 -0.17 -11.59 -11.80
N VAL A 49 -0.69 -11.98 -12.98
CA VAL A 49 -1.16 -13.34 -13.24
C VAL A 49 0.00 -14.34 -13.18
N GLY A 50 1.15 -13.99 -13.75
CA GLY A 50 2.37 -14.84 -13.70
C GLY A 50 2.85 -15.05 -12.26
N ARG A 51 2.90 -13.98 -11.45
CA ARG A 51 3.25 -14.05 -10.03
C ARG A 51 2.29 -14.95 -9.26
N LEU A 52 0.98 -14.73 -9.43
CA LEU A 52 -0.04 -15.56 -8.79
C LEU A 52 0.14 -17.05 -9.14
N ALA A 53 0.35 -17.38 -10.42
CA ALA A 53 0.53 -18.76 -10.86
C ALA A 53 1.82 -19.41 -10.31
N ILE A 54 2.95 -18.72 -10.41
CA ILE A 54 4.26 -19.21 -9.96
C ILE A 54 4.28 -19.36 -8.43
N ASN A 55 3.87 -18.33 -7.70
CA ASN A 55 3.90 -18.36 -6.25
C ASN A 55 2.87 -19.35 -5.66
N SER A 56 1.72 -19.53 -6.31
CA SER A 56 0.74 -20.52 -5.86
C SER A 56 1.17 -21.96 -6.12
N THR A 57 1.94 -22.22 -7.19
CA THR A 57 2.38 -23.59 -7.56
C THR A 57 3.74 -23.92 -6.97
N ILE A 58 4.77 -23.19 -7.36
CA ILE A 58 6.17 -23.43 -6.97
C ILE A 58 6.44 -22.84 -5.57
N GLY A 59 5.82 -21.70 -5.24
CA GLY A 59 5.96 -20.98 -3.98
C GLY A 59 5.13 -21.53 -2.82
N ILE A 60 4.62 -22.76 -2.92
CA ILE A 60 3.84 -23.45 -1.85
C ILE A 60 2.64 -22.59 -1.41
N GLY A 61 1.73 -22.32 -2.35
CA GLY A 61 0.54 -21.51 -2.07
C GLY A 61 0.81 -20.02 -1.80
N GLY A 62 1.97 -19.51 -2.24
CA GLY A 62 2.32 -18.10 -2.06
C GLY A 62 3.16 -17.81 -0.82
N ILE A 63 3.54 -18.81 -0.02
CA ILE A 63 4.41 -18.63 1.16
C ILE A 63 5.82 -18.17 0.74
N VAL A 64 6.32 -18.68 -0.38
CA VAL A 64 7.62 -18.29 -0.94
C VAL A 64 7.40 -17.45 -2.19
N ASP A 65 7.98 -16.27 -2.25
CA ASP A 65 7.91 -15.38 -3.42
C ASP A 65 8.98 -15.77 -4.46
N VAL A 66 8.71 -16.86 -5.20
CA VAL A 66 9.56 -17.37 -6.27
C VAL A 66 9.55 -16.43 -7.47
N ALA A 67 8.42 -15.79 -7.76
CA ALA A 67 8.25 -14.92 -8.91
C ALA A 67 9.19 -13.71 -8.87
N SER A 68 9.43 -13.10 -7.71
CA SER A 68 10.41 -12.03 -7.55
C SER A 68 11.85 -12.50 -7.85
N HIS A 69 12.20 -13.73 -7.49
CA HIS A 69 13.50 -14.31 -7.84
C HIS A 69 13.66 -14.59 -9.34
N MET A 70 12.55 -14.75 -10.06
CA MET A 70 12.51 -14.88 -11.52
C MET A 70 12.49 -13.53 -12.27
N GLY A 71 12.52 -12.41 -11.53
CA GLY A 71 12.53 -11.06 -12.11
C GLY A 71 11.14 -10.43 -12.32
N LEU A 72 10.07 -11.12 -11.92
CA LEU A 72 8.73 -10.56 -11.93
C LEU A 72 8.52 -9.69 -10.67
N GLN A 73 8.75 -8.41 -10.79
CA GLN A 73 8.64 -7.49 -9.66
C GLN A 73 7.17 -7.29 -9.23
N HIS A 74 6.97 -7.20 -7.91
CA HIS A 74 5.66 -6.88 -7.35
C HIS A 74 5.35 -5.40 -7.57
N SER A 75 4.26 -5.11 -8.25
CA SER A 75 3.73 -3.75 -8.43
C SER A 75 2.29 -3.73 -7.93
N PRO A 76 2.06 -3.27 -6.70
CA PRO A 76 0.73 -3.27 -6.12
C PRO A 76 -0.14 -2.20 -6.80
N GLU A 77 -1.29 -2.65 -7.30
CA GLU A 77 -2.33 -1.79 -7.87
C GLU A 77 -3.62 -1.94 -7.08
N ASP A 78 -4.34 -0.85 -6.90
CA ASP A 78 -5.64 -0.88 -6.24
C ASP A 78 -6.69 -0.03 -6.98
N LEU A 79 -7.95 -0.20 -6.61
CA LEU A 79 -9.05 0.55 -7.25
C LEU A 79 -8.99 2.06 -7.00
N GLY A 80 -8.38 2.51 -5.90
CA GLY A 80 -8.14 3.94 -5.66
C GLY A 80 -7.16 4.54 -6.67
N GLN A 81 -6.09 3.79 -7.00
CA GLN A 81 -5.16 4.16 -8.08
C GLN A 81 -5.87 4.14 -9.43
N THR A 82 -6.68 3.10 -9.71
CA THR A 82 -7.47 3.01 -10.94
C THR A 82 -8.41 4.21 -11.09
N PHE A 83 -9.09 4.64 -10.03
CA PHE A 83 -9.91 5.85 -10.08
C PHE A 83 -9.07 7.11 -10.32
N GLY A 84 -7.89 7.21 -9.72
CA GLY A 84 -6.94 8.30 -9.97
C GLY A 84 -6.46 8.32 -11.42
N TYR A 85 -6.09 7.18 -11.96
CA TYR A 85 -5.68 7.01 -13.35
C TYR A 85 -6.79 7.43 -14.34
N LEU A 86 -8.06 7.16 -14.00
CA LEU A 86 -9.22 7.61 -14.76
C LEU A 86 -9.57 9.09 -14.56
N GLY A 87 -8.77 9.85 -13.79
CA GLY A 87 -8.91 11.28 -13.60
C GLY A 87 -9.73 11.71 -12.39
N ALA A 88 -10.08 10.80 -11.49
CA ALA A 88 -10.73 11.16 -10.24
C ALA A 88 -9.73 11.82 -9.27
N GLY A 89 -9.99 13.04 -8.85
CA GLY A 89 -9.19 13.74 -7.84
C GLY A 89 -9.18 12.99 -6.51
N SER A 90 -8.08 13.10 -5.73
CA SER A 90 -7.93 12.43 -4.43
C SER A 90 -8.99 12.84 -3.40
N GLY A 91 -9.48 14.08 -3.49
CA GLY A 91 -10.35 14.66 -2.49
C GLY A 91 -9.66 14.86 -1.13
N PRO A 92 -10.42 15.15 -0.07
CA PRO A 92 -9.89 15.33 1.27
C PRO A 92 -9.15 14.09 1.79
N TYR A 93 -8.03 14.32 2.48
CA TYR A 93 -7.33 13.29 3.24
C TYR A 93 -8.13 12.85 4.46
N ILE A 94 -8.19 11.56 4.70
CA ILE A 94 -8.94 10.94 5.81
C ILE A 94 -8.07 9.90 6.49
N VAL A 95 -8.15 9.83 7.81
CA VAL A 95 -7.54 8.75 8.58
C VAL A 95 -8.63 7.77 9.00
N LEU A 96 -8.58 6.57 8.44
CA LEU A 96 -9.54 5.52 8.79
C LEU A 96 -9.08 4.76 10.02
N PRO A 97 -9.98 4.51 11.00
CA PRO A 97 -9.65 3.64 12.13
C PRO A 97 -9.21 2.27 11.61
N LEU A 98 -8.09 1.75 12.11
CA LEU A 98 -7.48 0.47 11.74
C LEU A 98 -6.83 0.41 10.35
N LEU A 99 -7.36 1.11 9.34
CA LEU A 99 -6.88 1.08 7.96
C LEU A 99 -5.84 2.16 7.64
N GLY A 100 -5.68 3.15 8.54
CA GLY A 100 -4.66 4.20 8.40
C GLY A 100 -5.02 5.30 7.39
N SER A 101 -4.00 5.89 6.78
CA SER A 101 -4.12 6.98 5.81
C SER A 101 -4.93 6.58 4.59
N SER A 102 -5.83 7.46 4.15
CA SER A 102 -6.69 7.27 2.98
C SER A 102 -7.13 8.61 2.41
N SER A 103 -7.77 8.59 1.24
CA SER A 103 -8.48 9.74 0.67
C SER A 103 -9.95 9.38 0.41
N VAL A 104 -10.79 10.39 0.19
CA VAL A 104 -12.21 10.16 -0.15
C VAL A 104 -12.34 9.29 -1.40
N ARG A 105 -11.46 9.45 -2.39
CA ARG A 105 -11.43 8.62 -3.59
C ARG A 105 -11.07 7.16 -3.27
N ASP A 106 -10.10 6.94 -2.39
CA ASP A 106 -9.54 5.62 -2.14
C ASP A 106 -10.44 4.75 -1.25
N VAL A 107 -11.32 5.36 -0.42
CA VAL A 107 -12.24 4.62 0.45
C VAL A 107 -13.17 3.68 -0.31
N PRO A 108 -13.90 4.11 -1.36
CA PRO A 108 -14.72 3.21 -2.17
C PRO A 108 -13.90 2.10 -2.83
N GLY A 109 -12.70 2.43 -3.31
CA GLY A 109 -11.76 1.47 -3.88
C GLY A 109 -11.41 0.38 -2.89
N ARG A 110 -11.00 0.75 -1.67
CA ARG A 110 -10.66 -0.22 -0.60
C ARG A 110 -11.84 -1.12 -0.22
N VAL A 111 -13.04 -0.56 -0.12
CA VAL A 111 -14.25 -1.36 0.17
C VAL A 111 -14.50 -2.37 -0.94
N LEU A 112 -14.37 -1.97 -2.19
CA LEU A 112 -14.59 -2.87 -3.32
C LEU A 112 -13.49 -3.94 -3.44
N SER A 113 -12.23 -3.59 -3.20
CA SER A 113 -11.10 -4.54 -3.15
C SER A 113 -11.30 -5.62 -2.08
N MET A 114 -11.97 -5.31 -0.96
CA MET A 114 -12.32 -6.34 0.04
C MET A 114 -13.21 -7.44 -0.54
N TYR A 115 -14.09 -7.12 -1.50
CA TYR A 115 -14.93 -8.12 -2.19
C TYR A 115 -14.18 -8.88 -3.28
N LEU A 116 -13.13 -8.29 -3.87
CA LEU A 116 -12.29 -8.96 -4.86
C LEU A 116 -11.30 -9.94 -4.21
N ASN A 117 -11.02 -9.77 -2.93
CA ASN A 117 -10.12 -10.68 -2.21
C ASN A 117 -10.74 -12.06 -2.05
N PRO A 118 -10.04 -13.15 -2.43
CA PRO A 118 -10.56 -14.52 -2.33
C PRO A 118 -11.02 -14.93 -0.93
N LEU A 119 -10.44 -14.33 0.11
CA LEU A 119 -10.86 -14.59 1.49
C LEU A 119 -12.32 -14.21 1.75
N ALA A 120 -12.86 -13.22 1.03
CA ALA A 120 -14.26 -12.81 1.20
C ALA A 120 -15.25 -13.91 0.79
N TRP A 121 -14.84 -14.85 -0.05
CA TRP A 121 -15.65 -15.91 -0.63
C TRP A 121 -15.57 -17.23 0.12
N LEU A 122 -14.84 -17.27 1.25
CA LEU A 122 -14.78 -18.46 2.09
C LEU A 122 -16.09 -18.64 2.86
N ASP A 123 -16.66 -19.83 2.76
CA ASP A 123 -17.94 -20.18 3.42
C ASP A 123 -17.78 -20.25 4.96
N ASP A 124 -16.63 -20.70 5.45
CA ASP A 124 -16.36 -20.75 6.89
C ASP A 124 -16.02 -19.37 7.42
N ILE A 125 -17.02 -18.77 8.09
CA ILE A 125 -16.91 -17.44 8.69
C ILE A 125 -15.79 -17.39 9.75
N SER A 126 -15.61 -18.45 10.51
CA SER A 126 -14.61 -18.51 11.58
C SER A 126 -13.20 -18.49 10.99
N PHE A 127 -12.95 -19.32 10.00
CA PHE A 127 -11.67 -19.39 9.31
C PHE A 127 -11.36 -18.06 8.58
N ARG A 128 -12.34 -17.52 7.86
CA ARG A 128 -12.21 -16.20 7.20
C ARG A 128 -11.81 -15.10 8.17
N ASN A 129 -12.51 -15.00 9.32
CA ASN A 129 -12.22 -13.97 10.32
C ASN A 129 -10.82 -14.13 10.95
N ILE A 130 -10.37 -15.37 11.16
CA ILE A 130 -9.02 -15.65 11.63
C ILE A 130 -7.99 -15.16 10.60
N MET A 131 -8.17 -15.48 9.32
CA MET A 131 -7.26 -15.06 8.25
C MET A 131 -7.20 -13.53 8.10
N VAL A 132 -8.35 -12.85 8.16
CA VAL A 132 -8.41 -11.38 8.16
C VAL A 132 -7.71 -10.79 9.39
N GLY A 133 -7.89 -11.41 10.56
CA GLY A 133 -7.20 -11.01 11.79
C GLY A 133 -5.67 -11.16 11.69
N ILE A 134 -5.19 -12.28 11.16
CA ILE A 134 -3.76 -12.51 10.93
C ILE A 134 -3.20 -11.47 9.96
N ASN A 135 -3.88 -11.24 8.82
CA ASN A 135 -3.47 -10.23 7.85
C ASN A 135 -3.39 -8.82 8.47
N ALA A 136 -4.37 -8.45 9.29
CA ALA A 136 -4.38 -7.15 9.97
C ALA A 136 -3.21 -6.99 10.96
N VAL A 137 -2.87 -8.06 11.69
CA VAL A 137 -1.73 -8.07 12.62
C VAL A 137 -0.40 -8.01 11.86
N ASP A 138 -0.26 -8.81 10.80
CA ASP A 138 0.93 -8.82 9.95
C ASP A 138 1.16 -7.46 9.29
N ALA A 139 0.15 -6.90 8.64
CA ALA A 139 0.21 -5.56 8.04
C ALA A 139 0.59 -4.50 9.08
N ARG A 140 0.03 -4.56 10.29
CA ARG A 140 0.35 -3.64 11.37
C ARG A 140 1.79 -3.84 11.87
N SER A 141 2.28 -5.07 11.89
CA SER A 141 3.66 -5.38 12.31
C SER A 141 4.70 -4.78 11.34
N ASN A 142 4.41 -4.85 10.03
CA ASN A 142 5.26 -4.29 8.99
C ASN A 142 5.30 -2.74 9.00
N LEU A 143 4.26 -2.10 9.55
CA LEU A 143 4.21 -0.65 9.73
C LEU A 143 4.98 -0.14 10.96
N LEU A 144 5.31 -1.00 11.94
CA LEU A 144 5.96 -0.56 13.18
C LEU A 144 7.32 0.08 12.94
N ALA A 145 8.14 -0.51 12.06
CA ALA A 145 9.46 0.03 11.72
C ALA A 145 9.35 1.40 11.02
N LYS A 146 8.37 1.56 10.11
CA LYS A 146 8.10 2.83 9.43
C LYS A 146 7.64 3.92 10.39
N GLU A 147 6.83 3.56 11.40
CA GLU A 147 6.39 4.50 12.43
C GLU A 147 7.53 4.98 13.32
N GLU A 148 8.49 4.11 13.63
CA GLU A 148 9.67 4.46 14.43
C GLU A 148 10.50 5.51 13.68
N ILE A 149 10.82 5.26 12.42
CA ILE A 149 11.55 6.20 11.56
C ILE A 149 10.78 7.53 11.43
N ALA A 150 9.48 7.48 11.16
CA ALA A 150 8.65 8.68 11.03
C ALA A 150 8.62 9.52 12.32
N SER A 151 8.70 8.87 13.49
CA SER A 151 8.73 9.57 14.79
C SER A 151 10.04 10.28 15.08
N GLU A 152 11.12 9.92 14.39
CA GLU A 152 12.43 10.56 14.49
C GLU A 152 12.57 11.76 13.55
N ILE A 153 11.81 11.75 12.43
CA ILE A 153 11.92 12.77 11.38
C ILE A 153 11.13 14.05 11.72
N SER A 154 9.95 13.93 12.30
CA SER A 154 9.06 15.06 12.55
C SER A 154 8.26 14.94 13.84
N ASP A 155 8.13 16.07 14.54
CA ASP A 155 7.23 16.22 15.69
C ASP A 155 5.76 16.27 15.26
N ASP A 156 5.45 16.85 14.07
CA ASP A 156 4.11 16.86 13.48
C ASP A 156 3.87 15.62 12.62
N LYS A 157 3.43 14.57 13.29
CA LYS A 157 3.12 13.28 12.65
C LYS A 157 1.95 13.35 11.68
N TYR A 158 0.98 14.24 11.93
CA TYR A 158 -0.19 14.32 11.06
C TYR A 158 0.18 14.86 9.68
N THR A 159 0.89 15.97 9.64
CA THR A 159 1.33 16.58 8.38
C THR A 159 2.28 15.63 7.65
N LEU A 160 3.24 15.04 8.34
CA LEU A 160 4.17 14.07 7.73
C LEU A 160 3.44 12.87 7.08
N TYR A 161 2.48 12.24 7.80
CA TYR A 161 1.76 11.09 7.23
C TYR A 161 0.81 11.49 6.10
N LYS A 162 0.20 12.67 6.19
CA LYS A 162 -0.68 13.19 5.14
C LYS A 162 0.11 13.44 3.86
N ASP A 163 1.20 14.18 3.95
CA ASP A 163 1.99 14.58 2.79
C ASP A 163 2.67 13.36 2.14
N ALA A 164 3.30 12.51 2.95
CA ALA A 164 3.88 11.25 2.46
C ALA A 164 2.83 10.33 1.80
N PHE A 165 1.60 10.27 2.31
CA PHE A 165 0.54 9.48 1.71
C PHE A 165 0.10 10.07 0.36
N LEU A 166 -0.11 11.38 0.28
CA LEU A 166 -0.56 12.03 -0.96
C LEU A 166 0.50 11.94 -2.05
N GLU A 167 1.77 12.20 -1.71
CA GLU A 167 2.90 12.09 -2.63
C GLU A 167 3.10 10.66 -3.13
N GLN A 168 3.07 9.67 -2.21
CA GLN A 168 3.15 8.27 -2.61
C GLN A 168 2.01 7.88 -3.55
N ARG A 169 0.77 8.34 -3.30
CA ARG A 169 -0.38 8.05 -4.16
C ARG A 169 -0.24 8.66 -5.55
N GLU A 170 0.29 9.85 -5.64
CA GLU A 170 0.52 10.53 -6.92
C GLU A 170 1.60 9.80 -7.73
N PHE A 171 2.69 9.41 -7.06
CA PHE A 171 3.73 8.57 -7.64
C PHE A 171 3.19 7.22 -8.16
N GLU A 172 2.35 6.53 -7.38
CA GLU A 172 1.73 5.26 -7.76
C GLU A 172 0.79 5.41 -8.97
N ILE A 173 -0.04 6.47 -9.01
CA ILE A 173 -0.99 6.73 -10.12
C ILE A 173 -0.26 7.09 -11.42
N SER A 174 0.88 7.79 -11.31
CA SER A 174 1.70 8.19 -12.45
C SER A 174 2.69 7.12 -12.92
N ASP A 175 2.66 5.91 -12.33
CA ASP A 175 3.63 4.84 -12.59
C ASP A 175 5.09 5.27 -12.42
N GLY A 176 5.35 6.13 -11.44
CA GLY A 176 6.67 6.68 -11.17
C GLY A 176 7.10 7.84 -12.09
N ASN A 177 6.23 8.27 -13.00
CA ASN A 177 6.47 9.39 -13.89
C ASN A 177 5.91 10.69 -13.29
N LEU A 178 6.54 11.21 -12.24
CA LEU A 178 6.23 12.55 -11.74
C LEU A 178 6.62 13.58 -12.78
N SER A 179 5.74 14.51 -13.10
CA SER A 179 6.08 15.59 -14.02
C SER A 179 6.99 16.62 -13.34
N ASP A 180 7.91 17.23 -14.10
CA ASP A 180 8.78 18.30 -13.57
C ASP A 180 7.99 19.50 -13.00
N SER A 181 6.70 19.64 -13.39
CA SER A 181 5.79 20.66 -12.83
C SER A 181 5.40 20.37 -11.37
N ASP A 182 5.36 19.13 -10.95
CA ASP A 182 4.99 18.75 -9.58
C ASP A 182 6.18 18.96 -8.65
N LEU A 183 7.42 18.72 -9.14
CA LEU A 183 8.66 18.97 -8.41
C LEU A 183 8.95 20.50 -8.25
N THR A 184 8.52 21.33 -9.19
CA THR A 184 8.73 22.79 -9.12
C THR A 184 7.76 23.49 -8.19
N SER A 185 6.53 22.98 -8.01
CA SER A 185 5.54 23.57 -7.09
C SER A 185 6.00 23.52 -5.63
N ASP A 186 6.69 22.44 -5.24
CA ASP A 186 7.23 22.29 -3.87
C ASP A 186 8.45 23.17 -3.63
N ILE A 187 9.31 23.38 -4.66
CA ILE A 187 10.46 24.28 -4.58
C ILE A 187 10.01 25.72 -4.50
N ASP A 188 8.99 26.12 -5.24
CA ASP A 188 8.40 27.47 -5.18
C ASP A 188 7.77 27.72 -3.79
N CYS A 189 7.11 26.75 -3.20
CA CYS A 189 6.55 26.87 -1.85
C CYS A 189 7.63 27.06 -0.78
N LEU A 190 8.77 26.38 -0.91
CA LEU A 190 9.92 26.53 0.01
C LEU A 190 10.64 27.87 -0.17
N LEU A 191 10.66 28.40 -1.38
CA LEU A 191 11.27 29.73 -1.67
C LEU A 191 10.40 30.87 -1.13
N TYR A 192 9.06 30.71 -1.09
CA TYR A 192 8.16 31.73 -0.54
C TYR A 192 8.07 31.70 0.99
N THR A 193 8.46 30.63 1.66
CA THR A 193 8.48 30.52 3.13
C THR A 193 9.81 30.97 3.75
N SER A 194 10.80 31.36 2.96
CA SER A 194 12.02 31.98 3.45
C SER A 194 11.70 33.41 3.93
N PRO A 195 11.91 33.75 5.23
CA PRO A 195 11.65 35.11 5.72
C PRO A 195 12.51 36.11 4.93
N SER A 196 11.85 37.11 4.37
CA SER A 196 12.51 38.21 3.65
C SER A 196 13.54 38.87 4.55
N PRO A 197 14.78 39.16 4.08
CA PRO A 197 15.81 39.85 4.88
C PRO A 197 15.44 41.29 5.26
N ARG A 198 14.21 41.75 5.01
CA ARG A 198 13.76 43.13 5.26
C ARG A 198 13.04 43.36 6.57
N ASP A 199 12.76 42.31 7.36
CA ASP A 199 12.05 42.47 8.63
C ASP A 199 12.97 42.54 9.86
N SER A 200 14.24 42.83 9.66
CA SER A 200 15.21 43.16 10.72
C SER A 200 15.62 44.62 10.65
N CYS A 201 14.73 45.49 11.14
CA CYS A 201 15.10 46.85 11.66
C CYS A 201 14.34 47.11 12.93
#